data_ac0aa16f46aea91f04aac6de8833797f
#
_entry.id   ac0aa16f46aea91f04aac6de8833797f
#
_cell.length_a   1.000
_cell.length_b   1.000
_cell.length_c   1.000
_cell.angle_alpha   90.00
_cell.angle_beta   90.00
_cell.angle_gamma   90.00
#
_symmetry.space_group_name_H-M   'P 1'
#
loop_
_entity.id
_entity.type
_entity.pdbx_description
1 polymer ?
#
loop_
_entity_poly.entity_id
_entity_poly.type
_entity_poly.pdbx_seq_one_letter_code
_entity_poly.pdbx_strand_id
1 'polypeptide(L)' 'MITCNIGDMLMRWSDDQLPSNFHRVKNPLPGEYMGPRYSIAFFAQANRDAVITSTSGKYPPITAGEYLKQRVAANFKAY' A
#
# COMPACT_ATOMS: atom_id res chain seq x y z
N MET A 1 -10.55 9.28 14.46
CA MET A 1 -10.14 7.88 14.24
C MET A 1 -9.07 7.83 13.15
N ILE A 2 -8.04 7.04 13.36
CA ILE A 2 -6.99 6.81 12.38
C ILE A 2 -6.99 5.33 12.04
N THR A 3 -7.05 5.02 10.75
CA THR A 3 -6.98 3.65 10.26
C THR A 3 -5.65 3.45 9.53
N CYS A 4 -4.89 2.43 9.91
CA CYS A 4 -3.60 2.11 9.29
C CYS A 4 -3.70 0.83 8.48
N ASN A 5 -3.13 0.85 7.28
CA ASN A 5 -3.11 -0.30 6.40
C ASN A 5 -1.67 -0.59 5.98
N ILE A 6 -1.33 -1.87 5.88
CA ILE A 6 -0.06 -2.31 5.31
C ILE A 6 -0.21 -2.33 3.79
N GLY A 7 0.75 -1.73 3.12
CA GLY A 7 0.79 -1.71 1.67
C GLY A 7 1.79 -2.70 1.09
N ASP A 8 1.90 -2.69 -0.24
CA ASP A 8 2.73 -3.65 -0.98
C ASP A 8 4.21 -3.55 -0.64
N MET A 9 4.72 -2.34 -0.38
CA MET A 9 6.13 -2.13 -0.10
C MET A 9 6.54 -2.79 1.21
N LEU A 10 5.75 -2.59 2.28
CA LEU A 10 6.05 -3.20 3.57
C LEU A 10 5.84 -4.71 3.52
N MET A 11 4.85 -5.18 2.78
CA MET A 11 4.66 -6.61 2.56
C MET A 11 5.91 -7.24 1.92
N ARG A 12 6.44 -6.62 0.86
CA ARG A 12 7.64 -7.10 0.18
C ARG A 12 8.86 -7.03 1.11
N TRP A 13 9.01 -5.93 1.83
CA TRP A 13 10.15 -5.73 2.72
C TRP A 13 10.15 -6.71 3.89
N SER A 14 8.97 -7.06 4.39
CA SER A 14 8.81 -8.01 5.50
C SER A 14 8.80 -9.46 5.05
N ASP A 15 9.09 -9.74 3.78
CA ASP A 15 9.12 -11.10 3.27
C ASP A 15 7.74 -11.78 3.34
N ASP A 16 6.69 -10.99 3.05
CA ASP A 16 5.28 -11.40 3.11
C ASP A 16 4.77 -11.75 4.51
N GLN A 17 5.54 -11.45 5.55
CA GLN A 17 5.06 -11.65 6.92
C GLN A 17 3.98 -10.64 7.31
N LEU A 18 4.02 -9.45 6.69
CA LEU A 18 3.00 -8.41 6.88
C LEU A 18 2.25 -8.28 5.56
N PRO A 19 1.10 -8.96 5.41
CA PRO A 19 0.39 -8.93 4.13
C PRO A 19 -0.24 -7.57 3.86
N SER A 20 -0.19 -7.16 2.59
CA SER A 20 -0.92 -5.98 2.13
C SER A 20 -2.40 -6.31 2.12
N ASN A 21 -3.21 -5.52 2.82
CA ASN A 21 -4.63 -5.81 2.91
C ASN A 21 -5.42 -5.08 1.82
N PHE A 22 -6.27 -5.82 1.15
CA PHE A 22 -7.25 -5.24 0.24
C PHE A 22 -8.25 -4.44 1.02
N HIS A 23 -8.52 -3.22 0.57
CA HIS A 23 -9.50 -2.36 1.21
C HIS A 23 -10.14 -1.46 0.17
N ARG A 24 -11.32 -0.99 0.49
CA ARG A 24 -12.06 -0.07 -0.36
C ARG A 24 -12.96 0.80 0.48
N VAL A 25 -13.40 1.91 -0.09
CA VAL A 25 -14.48 2.72 0.49
C VAL A 25 -15.80 2.15 -0.04
N LYS A 26 -16.71 1.88 0.86
CA LYS A 26 -18.06 1.40 0.50
C LYS A 26 -19.10 2.46 0.79
N ASN A 27 -20.24 2.37 0.12
CA ASN A 27 -21.39 3.18 0.46
C ASN A 27 -21.96 2.75 1.81
N PRO A 28 -22.54 3.69 2.60
CA PRO A 28 -23.16 3.32 3.87
C PRO A 28 -24.36 2.41 3.66
N LEU A 29 -24.54 1.47 4.59
CA LEU A 29 -25.71 0.61 4.63
C LEU A 29 -26.88 1.36 5.29
N PRO A 30 -28.14 0.89 5.09
CA PRO A 30 -29.28 1.47 5.80
C PRO A 30 -29.04 1.45 7.31
N GLY A 31 -29.31 2.59 7.97
CA GLY A 31 -29.06 2.75 9.39
C GLY A 31 -27.69 3.27 9.75
N GLU A 32 -26.74 3.29 8.82
CA GLU A 32 -25.44 3.93 9.01
C GLU A 32 -25.52 5.42 8.69
N TYR A 33 -24.49 6.17 9.17
CA TYR A 33 -24.39 7.60 8.90
C TYR A 33 -24.27 7.85 7.39
N MET A 34 -25.13 8.72 6.85
CA MET A 34 -25.18 9.03 5.43
C MET A 34 -24.83 10.48 5.10
N GLY A 35 -24.33 11.23 6.08
CA GLY A 35 -23.92 12.63 5.87
C GLY A 35 -22.55 12.74 5.22
N PRO A 36 -22.02 13.97 5.13
CA PRO A 36 -20.68 14.19 4.57
C PRO A 36 -19.61 13.38 5.28
N ARG A 37 -18.67 12.84 4.50
CA ARG A 37 -17.56 12.05 5.03
C ARG A 37 -16.28 12.51 4.36
N TYR A 38 -15.30 12.85 5.18
CA TYR A 38 -14.01 13.34 4.70
C TYR A 38 -12.91 12.35 5.08
N SER A 39 -11.89 12.28 4.23
CA SER A 39 -10.74 11.43 4.46
C SER A 39 -9.48 12.14 3.97
N ILE A 40 -8.42 12.05 4.76
CA ILE A 40 -7.09 12.52 4.38
C ILE A 40 -6.18 11.32 4.44
N ALA A 41 -5.61 10.94 3.29
CA ALA A 41 -4.69 9.80 3.20
C ALA A 41 -3.25 10.28 3.40
N PHE A 42 -2.49 9.53 4.18
CA PHE A 42 -1.07 9.74 4.35
C PHE A 42 -0.34 8.44 4.00
N PHE A 43 0.62 8.54 3.10
CA PHE A 43 1.44 7.41 2.69
C PHE A 43 2.82 7.53 3.34
N ALA A 44 3.15 6.60 4.24
CA ALA A 44 4.46 6.53 4.86
C ALA A 44 5.43 5.88 3.86
N GLN A 45 6.02 6.69 3.01
CA GLN A 45 6.91 6.24 1.96
C GLN A 45 8.34 6.10 2.47
N ALA A 46 9.07 5.08 1.99
CA ALA A 46 10.51 5.01 2.19
C ALA A 46 11.20 6.04 1.30
N ASN A 47 12.44 6.39 1.65
CA ASN A 47 13.26 7.24 0.79
C ASN A 47 13.42 6.58 -0.58
N ARG A 48 13.48 7.38 -1.63
CA ARG A 48 13.55 6.84 -2.99
C ARG A 48 14.77 5.98 -3.24
N ASP A 49 15.88 6.29 -2.60
CA ASP A 49 17.15 5.56 -2.72
C ASP A 49 17.26 4.42 -1.70
N ALA A 50 16.30 4.25 -0.82
CA ALA A 50 16.31 3.14 0.12
C ALA A 50 16.16 1.82 -0.64
N VAL A 51 17.05 0.87 -0.35
CA VAL A 51 17.01 -0.45 -0.97
C VAL A 51 16.13 -1.37 -0.15
N ILE A 52 15.08 -1.88 -0.77
CA ILE A 52 14.15 -2.81 -0.14
C ILE A 52 14.65 -4.21 -0.43
N THR A 53 15.05 -4.92 0.63
CA THR A 53 15.57 -6.27 0.53
C THR A 53 14.68 -7.22 1.32
N SER A 54 14.42 -8.39 0.73
CA SER A 54 13.74 -9.47 1.41
C SER A 54 14.76 -10.30 2.19
N THR A 55 14.46 -10.59 3.46
CA THR A 55 15.42 -11.31 4.33
C THR A 55 15.66 -12.74 3.87
N SER A 56 14.69 -13.37 3.23
CA SER A 56 14.83 -14.73 2.72
C SER A 56 15.34 -14.78 1.28
N GLY A 57 15.47 -13.64 0.61
CA GLY A 57 15.80 -13.59 -0.81
C GLY A 57 14.64 -13.90 -1.73
N LYS A 58 13.42 -13.98 -1.22
CA LYS A 58 12.20 -14.23 -2.01
C LYS A 58 12.01 -13.20 -3.11
N TYR A 59 12.33 -11.94 -2.81
CA TYR A 59 12.26 -10.85 -3.77
C TYR A 59 13.65 -10.27 -4.02
N PRO A 60 13.99 -9.93 -5.28
CA PRO A 60 15.26 -9.28 -5.56
C PRO A 60 15.31 -7.87 -4.96
N PRO A 61 16.49 -7.39 -4.55
CA PRO A 61 16.63 -6.02 -4.06
C PRO A 61 16.17 -5.01 -5.10
N ILE A 62 15.49 -3.97 -4.65
CA ILE A 62 15.00 -2.89 -5.52
C ILE A 62 14.96 -1.61 -4.69
N THR A 63 15.23 -0.46 -5.32
CA THR A 63 15.04 0.82 -4.65
C THR A 63 13.56 1.12 -4.49
N ALA A 64 13.21 1.85 -3.42
CA ALA A 64 11.83 2.24 -3.17
C ALA A 64 11.24 3.05 -4.34
N GLY A 65 12.06 3.92 -4.96
CA GLY A 65 11.62 4.70 -6.11
C GLY A 65 11.26 3.84 -7.31
N GLU A 66 12.09 2.86 -7.63
CA GLU A 66 11.83 1.93 -8.73
C GLU A 66 10.62 1.05 -8.45
N TYR A 67 10.48 0.57 -7.24
CA TYR A 67 9.33 -0.26 -6.87
C TYR A 67 8.03 0.52 -6.98
N LEU A 68 8.03 1.78 -6.54
CA LEU A 68 6.85 2.63 -6.66
C LEU A 68 6.46 2.81 -8.12
N LYS A 69 7.43 3.04 -9.01
CA LYS A 69 7.17 3.15 -10.45
C LYS A 69 6.53 1.88 -11.01
N GLN A 70 7.02 0.72 -10.61
CA GLN A 70 6.45 -0.56 -11.05
C GLN A 70 5.00 -0.72 -10.59
N ARG A 71 4.70 -0.36 -9.34
CA ARG A 71 3.34 -0.52 -8.81
C ARG A 71 2.37 0.46 -9.45
N VAL A 72 2.78 1.69 -9.68
CA VAL A 72 1.95 2.68 -10.38
C VAL A 72 1.68 2.24 -11.82
N ALA A 73 2.72 1.78 -12.53
CA ALA A 73 2.56 1.29 -13.90
C ALA A 73 1.63 0.07 -13.95
N ALA A 74 1.71 -0.84 -12.99
CA ALA A 74 0.84 -2.01 -12.93
C ALA A 74 -0.64 -1.60 -12.76
N ASN A 75 -0.91 -0.59 -11.95
CA ASN A 75 -2.27 -0.10 -11.77
C ASN A 75 -2.84 0.52 -13.06
N PHE A 76 -2.02 1.24 -13.81
CA PHE A 76 -2.46 1.84 -15.07
C PHE A 76 -2.58 0.82 -16.21
N LYS A 77 -1.83 -0.27 -16.18
CA LYS A 77 -1.94 -1.32 -17.18
C LYS A 77 -3.22 -2.14 -17.07
N ALA A 78 -3.91 -2.05 -15.96
CA ALA A 78 -5.17 -2.76 -15.76
C ALA A 78 -6.34 -2.12 -16.52
N TYR A 79 -6.11 -0.99 -17.17
CA TYR A 79 -7.12 -0.27 -17.96
C TYR A 79 -6.73 -0.26 -19.46
#